data_32a289cc00d98c9e5b28711d0fe3b412
#
_entry.id   32a289cc00d98c9e5b28711d0fe3b412
#
_cell.length_a   1.000
_cell.length_b   1.000
_cell.length_c   1.000
_cell.angle_alpha   90.00
_cell.angle_beta   90.00
_cell.angle_gamma   90.00
#
_symmetry.space_group_name_H-M   'P 1'
#
loop_
_entity.id
_entity.type
_entity.pdbx_description
1 polymer ?
#
loop_
_entity_poly.entity_id
_entity_poly.type
_entity_poly.pdbx_seq_one_letter_code
_entity_poly.pdbx_strand_id
1 'polypeptide(L)'
;VPGKGNGRITIKDATKKFFKLHSESELAKDKAFINFGPQLLKALAASERFQGAYLLNYVDDTDIEREIQFAAIEIDTSDGTPFISYRGTDDRIIGWKEDFNLSYMTVPAEIEAVLYLQDVMSGRKENFRLGGHSKGGHLAIYAASKATQDLAERAVNIYSFDGPGFGFNRDILNSTQFKKIQPRIEKFIPQTSVVGRLLTRTVAPVI
;
A
#
# COMPACT_ATOMS: atom_id res chain seq x y z
N VAL A 1 13.49 -2.59 10.95
CA VAL A 1 12.94 -2.47 9.59
C VAL A 1 14.11 -2.58 8.63
N PRO A 2 14.07 -3.44 7.60
CA PRO A 2 15.13 -3.51 6.62
C PRO A 2 15.24 -2.16 5.91
N GLY A 3 16.41 -1.52 5.95
CA GLY A 3 16.72 -0.38 5.10
C GLY A 3 16.77 -0.81 3.63
N LYS A 4 16.88 0.16 2.70
CA LYS A 4 17.14 -0.12 1.27
C LYS A 4 18.24 -1.17 1.14
N GLY A 5 17.88 -2.39 0.81
CA GLY A 5 18.80 -3.52 0.69
C GLY A 5 18.07 -4.85 0.85
N ASN A 6 18.72 -5.93 0.51
CA ASN A 6 18.19 -7.32 0.56
C ASN A 6 17.86 -7.82 1.98
N GLY A 7 17.52 -6.92 2.92
CA GLY A 7 17.16 -7.25 4.28
C GLY A 7 15.83 -8.00 4.32
N ARG A 8 15.85 -9.16 4.96
CA ARG A 8 14.70 -10.04 5.16
C ARG A 8 14.49 -10.27 6.65
N ILE A 9 13.29 -10.03 7.15
CA ILE A 9 12.97 -10.21 8.57
C ILE A 9 11.57 -10.80 8.72
N THR A 10 11.36 -11.74 9.64
CA THR A 10 10.02 -12.24 9.94
C THR A 10 9.19 -11.19 10.68
N ILE A 11 7.85 -11.24 10.54
CA ILE A 11 6.95 -10.40 11.33
C ILE A 11 7.24 -10.57 12.83
N LYS A 12 7.46 -11.80 13.31
CA LYS A 12 7.80 -12.08 14.70
C LYS A 12 9.06 -11.36 15.16
N ASP A 13 10.13 -11.41 14.37
CA ASP A 13 11.41 -10.79 14.75
C ASP A 13 11.39 -9.28 14.56
N ALA A 14 10.68 -8.77 13.54
CA ALA A 14 10.42 -7.34 13.40
C ALA A 14 9.67 -6.79 14.61
N THR A 15 8.64 -7.49 15.08
CA THR A 15 7.88 -7.13 16.27
C THR A 15 8.76 -7.07 17.51
N LYS A 16 9.60 -8.10 17.73
CA LYS A 16 10.54 -8.08 18.87
C LYS A 16 11.49 -6.89 18.83
N LYS A 17 12.03 -6.57 17.64
CA LYS A 17 12.91 -5.41 17.47
C LYS A 17 12.16 -4.10 17.71
N PHE A 18 10.94 -3.96 17.20
CA PHE A 18 10.12 -2.78 17.37
C PHE A 18 9.86 -2.49 18.86
N PHE A 19 9.37 -3.46 19.62
CA PHE A 19 9.06 -3.28 21.05
C PHE A 19 10.31 -3.25 21.95
N LYS A 20 11.49 -3.57 21.42
CA LYS A 20 12.77 -3.30 22.11
C LYS A 20 13.19 -1.82 21.97
N LEU A 21 12.81 -1.17 20.87
CA LEU A 21 13.18 0.22 20.57
C LEU A 21 12.12 1.22 21.08
N HIS A 22 10.87 0.81 21.20
CA HIS A 22 9.74 1.66 21.57
C HIS A 22 8.99 1.08 22.76
N SER A 23 8.94 1.81 23.87
CA SER A 23 8.19 1.41 25.04
C SER A 23 6.68 1.57 24.82
N GLU A 24 5.88 0.73 25.50
CA GLU A 24 4.41 0.84 25.43
C GLU A 24 3.90 2.20 25.92
N SER A 25 4.61 2.80 26.88
CA SER A 25 4.26 4.13 27.39
C SER A 25 4.51 5.26 26.40
N GLU A 26 5.51 5.11 25.53
CA GLU A 26 5.74 6.05 24.41
C GLU A 26 4.69 5.87 23.33
N LEU A 27 4.41 4.63 22.93
CA LEU A 27 3.39 4.31 21.92
C LEU A 27 1.98 4.73 22.33
N ALA A 28 1.66 4.66 23.65
CA ALA A 28 0.36 5.12 24.18
C ALA A 28 0.18 6.65 24.13
N LYS A 29 1.28 7.41 24.01
CA LYS A 29 1.25 8.89 23.89
C LYS A 29 1.14 9.33 22.42
N ASP A 30 1.43 8.44 21.50
CA ASP A 30 1.31 8.73 20.08
C ASP A 30 -0.16 8.91 19.71
N LYS A 31 -0.48 10.12 19.19
CA LYS A 31 -1.83 10.50 18.75
C LYS A 31 -2.02 10.22 17.26
N ALA A 32 -1.30 9.28 16.69
CA ALA A 32 -1.45 8.92 15.29
C ALA A 32 -2.92 8.62 14.96
N PHE A 33 -3.36 9.05 13.79
CA PHE A 33 -4.73 8.86 13.30
C PHE A 33 -5.13 7.36 13.29
N ILE A 34 -4.15 6.47 13.11
CA ILE A 34 -4.30 5.02 13.21
C ILE A 34 -3.44 4.52 14.38
N ASN A 35 -4.02 4.42 15.56
CA ASN A 35 -3.32 3.98 16.78
C ASN A 35 -3.40 2.48 17.05
N PHE A 36 -3.93 1.67 16.11
CA PHE A 36 -4.00 0.20 16.24
C PHE A 36 -2.75 -0.53 15.74
N GLY A 37 -1.80 0.16 15.11
CA GLY A 37 -0.62 -0.44 14.49
C GLY A 37 0.18 -1.35 15.44
N PRO A 38 0.56 -0.91 16.65
CA PRO A 38 1.29 -1.72 17.60
C PRO A 38 0.53 -2.96 18.06
N GLN A 39 -0.79 -2.85 18.31
CA GLN A 39 -1.63 -3.98 18.71
C GLN A 39 -1.78 -4.99 17.57
N LEU A 40 -2.00 -4.52 16.35
CA LEU A 40 -2.06 -5.37 15.16
C LEU A 40 -0.74 -6.10 14.93
N LEU A 41 0.39 -5.41 15.08
CA LEU A 41 1.71 -6.02 14.94
C LEU A 41 1.93 -7.15 15.96
N LYS A 42 1.51 -6.95 17.23
CA LYS A 42 1.53 -8.01 18.25
C LYS A 42 0.65 -9.20 17.85
N ALA A 43 -0.56 -8.93 17.38
CA ALA A 43 -1.49 -9.98 16.97
C ALA A 43 -0.95 -10.80 15.77
N LEU A 44 -0.36 -10.14 14.78
CA LEU A 44 0.29 -10.81 13.65
C LEU A 44 1.48 -11.65 14.08
N ALA A 45 2.31 -11.14 15.01
CA ALA A 45 3.47 -11.87 15.54
C ALA A 45 3.08 -13.08 16.43
N ALA A 46 1.88 -13.08 17.01
CA ALA A 46 1.33 -14.19 17.78
C ALA A 46 0.56 -15.21 16.91
N SER A 47 0.17 -14.83 15.70
CA SER A 47 -0.59 -15.67 14.79
C SER A 47 0.28 -16.77 14.18
N GLU A 48 -0.13 -18.02 14.26
CA GLU A 48 0.55 -19.13 13.60
C GLU A 48 0.66 -18.92 12.08
N ARG A 49 -0.33 -18.30 11.48
CA ARG A 49 -0.38 -18.01 10.05
C ARG A 49 0.63 -16.95 9.62
N PHE A 50 0.81 -15.87 10.42
CA PHE A 50 1.53 -14.68 9.96
C PHE A 50 2.87 -14.46 10.63
N GLN A 51 3.14 -15.08 11.79
CA GLN A 51 4.39 -14.83 12.53
C GLN A 51 5.66 -15.10 11.72
N GLY A 52 5.61 -16.09 10.81
CA GLY A 52 6.72 -16.52 9.95
C GLY A 52 6.78 -15.78 8.60
N ALA A 53 5.78 -14.96 8.27
CA ALA A 53 5.80 -14.19 7.03
C ALA A 53 6.99 -13.22 7.03
N TYR A 54 7.63 -13.06 5.87
CA TYR A 54 8.79 -12.19 5.73
C TYR A 54 8.40 -10.81 5.23
N LEU A 55 9.05 -9.82 5.80
CA LEU A 55 9.04 -8.43 5.37
C LEU A 55 10.32 -8.17 4.56
N LEU A 56 10.16 -7.66 3.34
CA LEU A 56 11.25 -7.43 2.39
C LEU A 56 11.05 -6.08 1.70
N ASN A 57 12.10 -5.61 1.05
CA ASN A 57 12.05 -4.49 0.12
C ASN A 57 11.36 -3.23 0.68
N TYR A 58 11.49 -2.96 1.98
CA TYR A 58 10.90 -1.78 2.60
C TYR A 58 11.51 -0.50 2.05
N VAL A 59 10.63 0.43 1.68
CA VAL A 59 10.98 1.80 1.29
C VAL A 59 10.14 2.78 2.09
N ASP A 60 10.74 3.84 2.58
CA ASP A 60 10.07 5.02 3.14
C ASP A 60 10.77 6.26 2.61
N ASP A 61 10.11 6.96 1.73
CA ASP A 61 10.59 8.18 1.09
C ASP A 61 9.61 9.32 1.38
N THR A 62 10.05 10.21 2.25
CA THR A 62 9.30 11.42 2.60
C THR A 62 10.22 12.62 2.40
N ASP A 63 9.88 13.45 1.42
CA ASP A 63 10.67 14.61 1.03
C ASP A 63 9.75 15.81 0.81
N ILE A 64 9.99 16.88 1.59
CA ILE A 64 9.16 18.09 1.57
C ILE A 64 9.38 18.88 0.28
N GLU A 65 10.60 18.93 -0.23
CA GLU A 65 10.94 19.70 -1.45
C GLU A 65 10.33 19.03 -2.70
N ARG A 66 10.34 17.69 -2.73
CA ARG A 66 9.69 16.90 -3.80
C ARG A 66 8.20 16.69 -3.60
N GLU A 67 7.64 17.19 -2.50
CA GLU A 67 6.23 17.02 -2.14
C GLU A 67 5.79 15.53 -2.15
N ILE A 68 6.65 14.64 -1.69
CA ILE A 68 6.41 13.20 -1.69
C ILE A 68 6.27 12.63 -0.28
N GLN A 69 5.29 11.76 -0.11
CA GLN A 69 5.17 10.86 1.02
C GLN A 69 4.83 9.46 0.48
N PHE A 70 5.84 8.63 0.35
CA PHE A 70 5.71 7.29 -0.18
C PHE A 70 6.34 6.26 0.76
N ALA A 71 5.64 5.17 1.01
CA ALA A 71 6.25 3.99 1.63
C ALA A 71 5.58 2.72 1.12
N ALA A 72 6.39 1.69 0.96
CA ALA A 72 5.93 0.39 0.50
C ALA A 72 6.77 -0.73 1.11
N ILE A 73 6.19 -1.93 1.15
CA ILE A 73 6.85 -3.13 1.63
C ILE A 73 6.31 -4.35 0.89
N GLU A 74 7.16 -5.32 0.64
CA GLU A 74 6.76 -6.66 0.22
C GLU A 74 6.57 -7.56 1.46
N ILE A 75 5.49 -8.33 1.46
CA ILE A 75 5.17 -9.32 2.48
C ILE A 75 5.09 -10.69 1.80
N ASP A 76 6.05 -11.56 2.10
CA ASP A 76 6.05 -12.95 1.64
C ASP A 76 5.39 -13.83 2.71
N THR A 77 4.17 -14.27 2.42
CA THR A 77 3.38 -15.17 3.28
C THR A 77 3.71 -16.64 3.06
N SER A 78 4.71 -16.96 2.23
CA SER A 78 5.13 -18.31 1.88
C SER A 78 4.05 -19.17 1.18
N ASP A 79 3.03 -18.53 0.62
CA ASP A 79 2.00 -19.19 -0.20
C ASP A 79 2.29 -19.12 -1.72
N GLY A 80 3.48 -18.63 -2.08
CA GLY A 80 3.91 -18.46 -3.47
C GLY A 80 3.33 -17.21 -4.17
N THR A 81 2.62 -16.36 -3.44
CA THR A 81 1.99 -15.14 -3.98
C THR A 81 2.27 -13.96 -3.07
N PRO A 82 3.43 -13.29 -3.18
CA PRO A 82 3.79 -12.18 -2.31
C PRO A 82 2.76 -11.03 -2.40
N PHE A 83 2.66 -10.28 -1.32
CA PHE A 83 1.79 -9.12 -1.21
C PHE A 83 2.60 -7.83 -1.21
N ILE A 84 2.36 -6.97 -2.18
CA ILE A 84 2.95 -5.64 -2.28
C ILE A 84 2.02 -4.66 -1.56
N SER A 85 2.46 -4.12 -0.43
CA SER A 85 1.68 -3.23 0.40
C SER A 85 2.16 -1.79 0.27
N TYR A 86 1.25 -0.89 -0.10
CA TYR A 86 1.49 0.56 -0.13
C TYR A 86 0.89 1.20 1.11
N ARG A 87 1.67 2.08 1.75
CA ARG A 87 1.21 2.84 2.92
C ARG A 87 0.31 4.00 2.48
N GLY A 88 -0.74 4.24 3.24
CA GLY A 88 -1.56 5.45 3.14
C GLY A 88 -0.87 6.68 3.71
N THR A 89 -1.59 7.79 3.73
CA THR A 89 -1.14 9.06 4.32
C THR A 89 -0.97 8.91 5.82
N ASP A 90 0.10 9.48 6.35
CA ASP A 90 0.27 9.70 7.79
C ASP A 90 -0.19 11.13 8.19
N ASP A 91 0.01 11.51 9.45
CA ASP A 91 -0.45 12.79 10.01
C ASP A 91 0.37 14.02 9.53
N ARG A 92 1.27 13.86 8.55
CA ARG A 92 2.11 14.95 8.05
C ARG A 92 1.35 15.80 7.03
N ILE A 93 1.53 17.12 7.11
CA ILE A 93 0.89 18.11 6.21
C ILE A 93 1.16 17.81 4.74
N ILE A 94 2.36 17.32 4.42
CA ILE A 94 2.74 17.00 3.03
C ILE A 94 1.88 15.88 2.44
N GLY A 95 1.54 14.87 3.24
CA GLY A 95 0.64 13.80 2.82
C GLY A 95 -0.76 14.32 2.48
N TRP A 96 -1.31 15.23 3.27
CA TRP A 96 -2.60 15.85 3.02
C TRP A 96 -2.61 16.70 1.75
N LYS A 97 -1.51 17.44 1.48
CA LYS A 97 -1.35 18.21 0.24
C LYS A 97 -1.32 17.28 -0.97
N GLU A 98 -0.58 16.20 -0.90
CA GLU A 98 -0.50 15.21 -1.96
C GLU A 98 -1.86 14.53 -2.19
N ASP A 99 -2.60 14.18 -1.13
CA ASP A 99 -3.95 13.62 -1.21
C ASP A 99 -4.94 14.56 -1.93
N PHE A 100 -4.85 15.86 -1.67
CA PHE A 100 -5.65 16.85 -2.37
C PHE A 100 -5.31 16.89 -3.88
N ASN A 101 -4.01 16.84 -4.21
CA ASN A 101 -3.53 16.87 -5.58
C ASN A 101 -3.91 15.61 -6.38
N LEU A 102 -4.11 14.45 -5.73
CA LEU A 102 -4.58 13.21 -6.37
C LEU A 102 -5.86 13.41 -7.20
N SER A 103 -6.67 14.40 -6.84
CA SER A 103 -7.93 14.72 -7.54
C SER A 103 -7.71 15.31 -8.93
N TYR A 104 -6.58 15.98 -9.18
CA TYR A 104 -6.37 16.82 -10.35
C TYR A 104 -5.18 16.41 -11.20
N MET A 105 -4.15 15.83 -10.61
CA MET A 105 -2.90 15.54 -11.30
C MET A 105 -2.27 14.22 -10.82
N THR A 106 -1.29 13.75 -11.59
CA THR A 106 -0.42 12.67 -11.13
C THR A 106 0.51 13.20 -10.06
N VAL A 107 0.53 12.54 -8.91
CA VAL A 107 1.41 12.92 -7.79
C VAL A 107 2.67 12.07 -7.75
N PRO A 108 3.75 12.56 -7.12
CA PRO A 108 5.01 11.80 -7.03
C PRO A 108 4.85 10.39 -6.46
N ALA A 109 4.04 10.19 -5.43
CA ALA A 109 3.81 8.87 -4.85
C ALA A 109 3.20 7.86 -5.83
N GLU A 110 2.40 8.30 -6.80
CA GLU A 110 1.87 7.41 -7.85
C GLU A 110 2.98 6.91 -8.78
N ILE A 111 3.94 7.78 -9.13
CA ILE A 111 5.08 7.41 -9.95
C ILE A 111 5.96 6.42 -9.18
N GLU A 112 6.26 6.72 -7.92
CA GLU A 112 7.05 5.83 -7.07
C GLU A 112 6.38 4.48 -6.84
N ALA A 113 5.05 4.42 -6.78
CA ALA A 113 4.33 3.16 -6.66
C ALA A 113 4.53 2.25 -7.88
N VAL A 114 4.55 2.82 -9.09
CA VAL A 114 4.85 2.08 -10.33
C VAL A 114 6.30 1.62 -10.35
N LEU A 115 7.24 2.52 -10.03
CA LEU A 115 8.68 2.22 -10.03
C LEU A 115 9.02 1.15 -8.99
N TYR A 116 8.44 1.23 -7.80
CA TYR A 116 8.60 0.22 -6.76
C TYR A 116 8.10 -1.15 -7.21
N LEU A 117 6.91 -1.22 -7.82
CA LEU A 117 6.37 -2.47 -8.33
C LEU A 117 7.29 -3.08 -9.41
N GLN A 118 7.79 -2.26 -10.31
CA GLN A 118 8.72 -2.69 -11.34
C GLN A 118 10.04 -3.19 -10.74
N ASP A 119 10.62 -2.46 -9.80
CA ASP A 119 11.88 -2.82 -9.15
C ASP A 119 11.78 -4.17 -8.41
N VAL A 120 10.70 -4.36 -7.64
CA VAL A 120 10.51 -5.55 -6.81
C VAL A 120 10.12 -6.78 -7.63
N MET A 121 9.30 -6.63 -8.68
CA MET A 121 8.69 -7.76 -9.38
C MET A 121 9.28 -8.03 -10.77
N SER A 122 10.16 -7.17 -11.30
CA SER A 122 10.84 -7.42 -12.58
C SER A 122 11.80 -8.61 -12.47
N GLY A 123 11.81 -9.44 -13.51
CA GLY A 123 12.64 -10.64 -13.56
C GLY A 123 12.12 -11.83 -12.73
N ARG A 124 11.12 -11.61 -11.91
CA ARG A 124 10.39 -12.67 -11.18
C ARG A 124 9.26 -13.21 -12.07
N LYS A 125 8.78 -14.42 -11.79
CA LYS A 125 7.75 -15.08 -12.61
C LYS A 125 6.47 -15.41 -11.84
N GLU A 126 6.53 -15.36 -10.52
CA GLU A 126 5.38 -15.66 -9.67
C GLU A 126 4.29 -14.58 -9.78
N ASN A 127 3.06 -14.99 -9.53
CA ASN A 127 1.94 -14.10 -9.34
C ASN A 127 2.12 -13.33 -8.02
N PHE A 128 1.46 -12.17 -7.91
CA PHE A 128 1.50 -11.35 -6.71
C PHE A 128 0.17 -10.64 -6.47
N ARG A 129 0.00 -10.13 -5.26
CA ARG A 129 -1.12 -9.31 -4.84
C ARG A 129 -0.63 -7.90 -4.54
N LEU A 130 -1.51 -6.91 -4.74
CA LEU A 130 -1.23 -5.53 -4.33
C LEU A 130 -2.32 -5.07 -3.38
N GLY A 131 -2.01 -4.10 -2.55
CA GLY A 131 -3.05 -3.46 -1.75
C GLY A 131 -2.51 -2.37 -0.84
N GLY A 132 -3.46 -1.70 -0.18
CA GLY A 132 -3.18 -0.68 0.80
C GLY A 132 -4.45 -0.05 1.35
N HIS A 133 -4.29 0.73 2.40
CA HIS A 133 -5.36 1.48 3.04
C HIS A 133 -5.28 2.96 2.61
N SER A 134 -6.42 3.62 2.43
CA SER A 134 -6.52 5.03 2.08
C SER A 134 -5.74 5.33 0.79
N LYS A 135 -4.84 6.32 0.76
CA LYS A 135 -3.94 6.59 -0.37
C LYS A 135 -3.22 5.32 -0.85
N GLY A 136 -2.81 4.42 0.04
CA GLY A 136 -2.16 3.16 -0.35
C GLY A 136 -3.04 2.26 -1.22
N GLY A 137 -4.35 2.23 -0.99
CA GLY A 137 -5.31 1.53 -1.83
C GLY A 137 -5.46 2.14 -3.23
N HIS A 138 -5.40 3.47 -3.32
CA HIS A 138 -5.33 4.19 -4.59
C HIS A 138 -4.03 3.88 -5.34
N LEU A 139 -2.88 3.95 -4.66
CA LEU A 139 -1.57 3.65 -5.23
C LEU A 139 -1.49 2.22 -5.78
N ALA A 140 -2.09 1.25 -5.11
CA ALA A 140 -2.13 -0.14 -5.57
C ALA A 140 -2.85 -0.27 -6.93
N ILE A 141 -4.01 0.38 -7.07
CA ILE A 141 -4.76 0.39 -8.34
C ILE A 141 -3.98 1.14 -9.41
N TYR A 142 -3.40 2.30 -9.07
CA TYR A 142 -2.61 3.09 -10.00
C TYR A 142 -1.39 2.31 -10.52
N ALA A 143 -0.61 1.72 -9.62
CA ALA A 143 0.57 0.94 -9.98
C ALA A 143 0.24 -0.21 -10.91
N ALA A 144 -0.81 -1.00 -10.63
CA ALA A 144 -1.27 -2.06 -11.51
C ALA A 144 -1.75 -1.55 -12.87
N SER A 145 -2.39 -0.36 -12.91
CA SER A 145 -2.90 0.24 -14.14
C SER A 145 -1.81 0.80 -15.05
N LYS A 146 -0.64 1.14 -14.50
CA LYS A 146 0.50 1.72 -15.21
C LYS A 146 1.69 0.77 -15.33
N ALA A 147 1.60 -0.41 -14.73
CA ALA A 147 2.62 -1.44 -14.85
C ALA A 147 2.79 -1.93 -16.30
N THR A 148 3.89 -2.62 -16.58
CA THR A 148 4.05 -3.35 -17.84
C THR A 148 2.95 -4.41 -17.98
N GLN A 149 2.69 -4.86 -19.22
CA GLN A 149 1.65 -5.86 -19.47
C GLN A 149 1.91 -7.15 -18.67
N ASP A 150 3.15 -7.62 -18.63
CA ASP A 150 3.55 -8.81 -17.87
C ASP A 150 3.23 -8.67 -16.38
N LEU A 151 3.59 -7.54 -15.76
CA LEU A 151 3.29 -7.28 -14.35
C LEU A 151 1.78 -7.21 -14.10
N ALA A 152 1.05 -6.52 -14.97
CA ALA A 152 -0.39 -6.43 -14.82
C ALA A 152 -1.10 -7.78 -14.95
N GLU A 153 -0.61 -8.67 -15.79
CA GLU A 153 -1.16 -10.02 -15.94
C GLU A 153 -0.91 -10.90 -14.72
N ARG A 154 0.23 -10.73 -14.05
CA ARG A 154 0.61 -11.46 -12.83
C ARG A 154 0.01 -10.91 -11.53
N ALA A 155 -0.53 -9.70 -11.55
CA ALA A 155 -1.25 -9.13 -10.41
C ALA A 155 -2.62 -9.82 -10.26
N VAL A 156 -2.72 -10.83 -9.41
CA VAL A 156 -3.93 -11.69 -9.31
C VAL A 156 -5.06 -11.05 -8.50
N ASN A 157 -4.76 -10.24 -7.49
CA ASN A 157 -5.74 -9.45 -6.74
C ASN A 157 -5.16 -8.08 -6.39
N ILE A 158 -6.02 -7.06 -6.41
CA ILE A 158 -5.69 -5.69 -6.09
C ILE A 158 -6.68 -5.19 -5.05
N TYR A 159 -6.21 -5.01 -3.81
CA TYR A 159 -7.05 -4.66 -2.68
C TYR A 159 -6.97 -3.17 -2.37
N SER A 160 -8.11 -2.50 -2.35
CA SER A 160 -8.23 -1.11 -1.91
C SER A 160 -9.10 -1.02 -0.67
N PHE A 161 -8.45 -0.86 0.49
CA PHE A 161 -9.15 -0.67 1.76
C PHE A 161 -9.38 0.83 1.98
N ASP A 162 -10.61 1.25 1.78
CA ASP A 162 -11.04 2.65 1.94
C ASP A 162 -10.25 3.66 1.09
N GLY A 163 -9.70 3.22 -0.05
CA GLY A 163 -8.95 4.12 -0.94
C GLY A 163 -9.86 5.01 -1.76
N PRO A 164 -9.49 6.29 -2.02
CA PRO A 164 -10.22 7.15 -2.93
C PRO A 164 -10.16 6.63 -4.37
N GLY A 165 -11.06 7.09 -5.22
CA GLY A 165 -11.05 6.82 -6.65
C GLY A 165 -10.05 7.71 -7.40
N PHE A 166 -10.27 7.91 -8.70
CA PHE A 166 -9.49 8.82 -9.54
C PHE A 166 -10.30 10.07 -9.88
N GLY A 167 -9.63 11.20 -10.05
CA GLY A 167 -10.26 12.46 -10.46
C GLY A 167 -10.89 12.38 -11.86
N PHE A 168 -11.88 13.22 -12.11
CA PHE A 168 -12.68 13.20 -13.34
C PHE A 168 -11.87 13.41 -14.63
N ASN A 169 -10.77 14.15 -14.58
CA ASN A 169 -9.93 14.46 -15.74
C ASN A 169 -8.82 13.42 -15.99
N ARG A 170 -8.91 12.24 -15.38
CA ARG A 170 -7.88 11.21 -15.48
C ARG A 170 -8.33 10.08 -16.39
N ASP A 171 -7.64 9.91 -17.52
CA ASP A 171 -7.94 8.86 -18.51
C ASP A 171 -7.62 7.43 -18.03
N ILE A 172 -7.14 7.26 -16.81
CA ILE A 172 -6.73 5.97 -16.30
C ILE A 172 -7.85 4.93 -16.37
N LEU A 173 -9.09 5.33 -16.01
CA LEU A 173 -10.26 4.44 -16.00
C LEU A 173 -10.66 4.00 -17.41
N ASN A 174 -10.32 4.78 -18.43
CA ASN A 174 -10.60 4.48 -19.83
C ASN A 174 -9.51 3.64 -20.49
N SER A 175 -8.34 3.51 -19.85
CA SER A 175 -7.21 2.78 -20.41
C SER A 175 -7.51 1.29 -20.60
N THR A 176 -6.95 0.71 -21.66
CA THR A 176 -7.06 -0.73 -21.91
C THR A 176 -6.48 -1.56 -20.74
N GLN A 177 -5.40 -1.07 -20.14
CA GLN A 177 -4.75 -1.73 -19.01
C GLN A 177 -5.67 -1.77 -17.79
N PHE A 178 -6.29 -0.63 -17.42
CA PHE A 178 -7.23 -0.58 -16.31
C PHE A 178 -8.40 -1.56 -16.52
N LYS A 179 -8.98 -1.59 -17.72
CA LYS A 179 -10.08 -2.51 -18.05
C LYS A 179 -9.69 -3.98 -17.89
N LYS A 180 -8.43 -4.34 -18.16
CA LYS A 180 -7.91 -5.70 -17.97
C LYS A 180 -7.74 -6.07 -16.50
N ILE A 181 -7.34 -5.15 -15.64
CA ILE A 181 -7.15 -5.41 -14.21
C ILE A 181 -8.43 -5.23 -13.39
N GLN A 182 -9.40 -4.47 -13.88
CA GLN A 182 -10.63 -4.11 -13.17
C GLN A 182 -11.35 -5.31 -12.52
N PRO A 183 -11.50 -6.49 -13.16
CA PRO A 183 -12.16 -7.64 -12.54
C PRO A 183 -11.42 -8.22 -11.33
N ARG A 184 -10.16 -7.83 -11.11
CA ARG A 184 -9.30 -8.28 -9.99
C ARG A 184 -9.17 -7.25 -8.89
N ILE A 185 -9.85 -6.11 -9.03
CA ILE A 185 -9.88 -5.06 -8.01
C ILE A 185 -10.99 -5.37 -7.02
N GLU A 186 -10.61 -5.50 -5.75
CA GLU A 186 -11.53 -5.64 -4.63
C GLU A 186 -11.44 -4.38 -3.76
N LYS A 187 -12.54 -3.64 -3.68
CA LYS A 187 -12.61 -2.38 -2.93
C LYS A 187 -13.51 -2.56 -1.71
N PHE A 188 -12.96 -2.32 -0.54
CA PHE A 188 -13.65 -2.39 0.75
C PHE A 188 -13.81 -0.98 1.31
N ILE A 189 -15.03 -0.58 1.60
CA ILE A 189 -15.34 0.75 2.15
C ILE A 189 -16.16 0.56 3.43
N PRO A 190 -15.67 1.00 4.60
CA PRO A 190 -16.48 1.01 5.82
C PRO A 190 -17.76 1.82 5.63
N GLN A 191 -18.86 1.36 6.23
CA GLN A 191 -20.18 1.96 6.06
C GLN A 191 -20.19 3.48 6.34
N THR A 192 -19.41 3.94 7.31
CA THR A 192 -19.34 5.34 7.75
C THR A 192 -18.22 6.13 7.10
N SER A 193 -17.41 5.51 6.22
CA SER A 193 -16.27 6.20 5.62
C SER A 193 -16.70 7.20 4.56
N VAL A 194 -15.95 8.30 4.51
CA VAL A 194 -16.02 9.32 3.46
C VAL A 194 -14.93 9.10 2.41
N VAL A 195 -13.71 8.74 2.82
CA VAL A 195 -12.51 8.69 1.97
C VAL A 195 -12.71 7.75 0.78
N GLY A 196 -13.09 6.52 1.01
CA GLY A 196 -13.32 5.53 -0.06
C GLY A 196 -14.46 5.88 -1.03
N ARG A 197 -15.26 6.91 -0.70
CA ARG A 197 -16.36 7.42 -1.55
C ARG A 197 -15.98 8.65 -2.35
N LEU A 198 -14.79 9.22 -2.08
CA LEU A 198 -14.30 10.37 -2.82
C LEU A 198 -13.91 9.98 -4.25
N LEU A 199 -14.07 10.93 -5.17
CA LEU A 199 -13.69 10.84 -6.57
C LEU A 199 -14.48 9.77 -7.37
N THR A 200 -14.04 9.50 -8.60
CA THR A 200 -14.72 8.54 -9.48
C THR A 200 -14.47 7.10 -9.02
N ARG A 201 -15.54 6.33 -8.91
CA ARG A 201 -15.43 4.92 -8.50
C ARG A 201 -14.69 4.08 -9.53
N THR A 202 -13.78 3.26 -9.06
CA THR A 202 -13.03 2.30 -9.88
C THR A 202 -13.83 1.00 -10.11
N VAL A 203 -14.47 0.52 -9.04
CA VAL A 203 -15.33 -0.68 -9.02
C VAL A 203 -16.43 -0.51 -7.98
N ALA A 204 -17.46 -1.36 -8.01
CA ALA A 204 -18.45 -1.42 -6.95
C ALA A 204 -17.76 -1.89 -5.64
N PRO A 205 -17.97 -1.21 -4.50
CA PRO A 205 -17.37 -1.61 -3.25
C PRO A 205 -18.07 -2.82 -2.65
N VAL A 206 -17.32 -3.63 -1.91
CA VAL A 206 -17.86 -4.53 -0.89
C VAL A 206 -18.06 -3.69 0.37
N ILE A 207 -19.24 -3.71 0.95
CA ILE A 207 -19.65 -2.93 2.12
C ILE A 207 -19.67 -3.83 3.35
#